data_fd667bddb7795db005d72cf6162d389d
#
_entry.id   fd667bddb7795db005d72cf6162d389d
#
_cell.length_a   1.000
_cell.length_b   1.000
_cell.length_c   1.000
_cell.angle_alpha   90.00
_cell.angle_beta   90.00
_cell.angle_gamma   90.00
#
_symmetry.space_group_name_H-M   'P 1'
#
loop_
_entity.id
_entity.type
_entity.pdbx_description
1 polymer ?
#
loop_
_entity_poly.entity_id
_entity_poly.type
_entity_poly.pdbx_seq_one_letter_code
_entity_poly.pdbx_strand_id
1 'polypeptide(L)'
;EMVADNKLLGQFDLSGIPPAPRGVPQIEVTFDIDANGIVHVNAKDKATGKDHTVTIQSSGGLSKDEIDKMLRQAEEFKEQDSKRREVIDLKNEGHGVYETTKRQLEEFRSKIPSDVAEEIEKSLKELNELIEKELTPNDVESVKAAIDHCRKSAMKIGQSMNQSGASSSSSESKTEENKEEKKD
;
A
#
# COMPACT_ATOMS: atom_id res chain seq x y z
N GLU A 1 12.01 0.58 18.17
CA GLU A 1 11.41 0.15 16.91
C GLU A 1 11.83 1.01 15.70
N MET A 2 12.27 2.22 15.93
CA MET A 2 12.61 3.17 14.87
C MET A 2 14.03 2.94 14.34
N VAL A 3 14.19 2.93 13.01
CA VAL A 3 15.48 2.71 12.34
C VAL A 3 16.57 3.69 12.80
N ALA A 4 16.18 4.96 13.09
CA ALA A 4 17.12 5.99 13.55
C ALA A 4 17.81 5.65 14.88
N ASP A 5 17.18 4.82 15.71
CA ASP A 5 17.67 4.43 17.03
C ASP A 5 18.40 3.08 17.00
N ASN A 6 18.50 2.46 15.82
CA ASN A 6 19.17 1.16 15.64
C ASN A 6 20.59 1.33 15.12
N LYS A 7 21.41 0.30 15.33
CA LYS A 7 22.78 0.25 14.82
C LYS A 7 22.79 -0.31 13.41
N LEU A 8 23.33 0.46 12.44
CA LEU A 8 23.50 -0.02 11.07
C LEU A 8 24.53 -1.18 11.04
N LEU A 9 24.11 -2.33 10.56
CA LEU A 9 24.99 -3.50 10.38
C LEU A 9 25.63 -3.53 8.99
N GLY A 10 24.95 -3.07 7.98
CA GLY A 10 25.42 -3.05 6.60
C GLY A 10 24.40 -2.41 5.67
N GLN A 11 24.84 -2.12 4.46
CA GLN A 11 24.01 -1.55 3.40
C GLN A 11 24.39 -2.17 2.06
N PHE A 12 23.41 -2.46 1.23
CA PHE A 12 23.61 -2.93 -0.13
C PHE A 12 22.43 -2.53 -1.02
N ASP A 13 22.67 -2.55 -2.32
CA ASP A 13 21.67 -2.18 -3.31
C ASP A 13 21.26 -3.39 -4.15
N LEU A 14 19.97 -3.59 -4.32
CA LEU A 14 19.43 -4.55 -5.28
C LEU A 14 19.17 -3.81 -6.60
N SER A 15 20.02 -4.06 -7.59
CA SER A 15 19.98 -3.36 -8.89
C SER A 15 19.30 -4.18 -9.98
N GLY A 16 18.90 -3.50 -11.08
CA GLY A 16 18.34 -4.14 -12.26
C GLY A 16 16.86 -4.52 -12.12
N ILE A 17 16.14 -3.91 -11.20
CA ILE A 17 14.69 -3.97 -11.12
C ILE A 17 14.12 -3.00 -12.16
N PRO A 18 13.22 -3.42 -13.06
CA PRO A 18 12.62 -2.52 -14.03
C PRO A 18 11.70 -1.51 -13.32
N PRO A 19 11.61 -0.26 -13.84
CA PRO A 19 10.66 0.71 -13.36
C PRO A 19 9.23 0.16 -13.39
N ALA A 20 8.50 0.30 -12.30
CA ALA A 20 7.12 -0.15 -12.19
C ALA A 20 6.33 0.78 -11.24
N PRO A 21 4.99 0.84 -11.38
CA PRO A 21 4.15 1.59 -10.47
C PRO A 21 4.32 1.13 -9.02
N ARG A 22 4.09 2.04 -8.08
CA ARG A 22 4.16 1.75 -6.65
C ARG A 22 3.25 0.56 -6.30
N GLY A 23 3.76 -0.37 -5.47
CA GLY A 23 3.06 -1.58 -5.04
C GLY A 23 3.16 -2.77 -6.02
N VAL A 24 3.72 -2.57 -7.22
CA VAL A 24 3.94 -3.66 -8.19
C VAL A 24 5.21 -4.45 -7.89
N PRO A 25 6.37 -3.81 -7.63
CA PRO A 25 7.57 -4.56 -7.25
C PRO A 25 7.38 -5.26 -5.91
N GLN A 26 7.74 -6.53 -5.86
CA GLN A 26 7.71 -7.33 -4.64
C GLN A 26 9.10 -7.87 -4.36
N ILE A 27 9.72 -7.32 -3.33
CA ILE A 27 11.05 -7.72 -2.90
C ILE A 27 10.92 -8.63 -1.67
N GLU A 28 11.48 -9.82 -1.77
CA GLU A 28 11.61 -10.75 -0.66
C GLU A 28 13.00 -10.58 -0.05
N VAL A 29 13.05 -10.33 1.26
CA VAL A 29 14.31 -10.23 2.00
C VAL A 29 14.38 -11.37 3.01
N THR A 30 15.41 -12.20 2.87
CA THR A 30 15.65 -13.34 3.76
C THR A 30 16.86 -13.04 4.62
N PHE A 31 16.71 -13.24 5.92
CA PHE A 31 17.79 -13.16 6.90
C PHE A 31 18.09 -14.57 7.40
N ASP A 32 19.35 -14.97 7.32
CA ASP A 32 19.84 -16.22 7.86
C ASP A 32 21.02 -15.92 8.80
N ILE A 33 20.96 -16.46 10.01
CA ILE A 33 21.97 -16.24 11.04
C ILE A 33 22.58 -17.59 11.39
N ASP A 34 23.87 -17.73 11.13
CA ASP A 34 24.59 -18.96 11.44
C ASP A 34 24.94 -19.12 12.95
N ALA A 35 25.48 -20.27 13.34
CA ALA A 35 25.84 -20.54 14.71
C ALA A 35 26.97 -19.64 15.26
N ASN A 36 27.71 -18.95 14.40
CA ASN A 36 28.76 -18.00 14.76
C ASN A 36 28.24 -16.54 14.83
N GLY A 37 26.96 -16.33 14.61
CA GLY A 37 26.34 -14.99 14.59
C GLY A 37 26.62 -14.22 13.30
N ILE A 38 27.05 -14.86 12.23
CA ILE A 38 27.21 -14.25 10.92
C ILE A 38 25.84 -14.16 10.28
N VAL A 39 25.47 -12.96 9.83
CA VAL A 39 24.18 -12.69 9.20
C VAL A 39 24.33 -12.70 7.69
N HIS A 40 23.59 -13.57 7.02
CA HIS A 40 23.46 -13.61 5.58
C HIS A 40 22.13 -12.95 5.21
N VAL A 41 22.19 -11.93 4.38
CA VAL A 41 20.98 -11.22 3.90
C VAL A 41 20.87 -11.43 2.40
N ASN A 42 19.77 -12.02 1.96
CA ASN A 42 19.44 -12.17 0.55
C ASN A 42 18.23 -11.32 0.22
N ALA A 43 18.33 -10.47 -0.78
CA ALA A 43 17.21 -9.71 -1.34
C ALA A 43 16.93 -10.21 -2.75
N LYS A 44 15.66 -10.53 -3.03
CA LYS A 44 15.21 -11.08 -4.33
C LYS A 44 13.98 -10.36 -4.84
N ASP A 45 14.04 -9.88 -6.06
CA ASP A 45 12.85 -9.41 -6.78
C ASP A 45 12.05 -10.61 -7.33
N LYS A 46 10.81 -10.76 -6.88
CA LYS A 46 9.95 -11.90 -7.27
C LYS A 46 9.56 -11.86 -8.75
N ALA A 47 9.49 -10.68 -9.35
CA ALA A 47 9.08 -10.53 -10.75
C ALA A 47 10.19 -10.92 -11.71
N THR A 48 11.41 -10.48 -11.47
CA THR A 48 12.56 -10.73 -12.35
C THR A 48 13.39 -11.94 -11.96
N GLY A 49 13.23 -12.41 -10.71
CA GLY A 49 14.06 -13.47 -10.13
C GLY A 49 15.50 -13.02 -9.78
N LYS A 50 15.82 -11.73 -9.98
CA LYS A 50 17.13 -11.19 -9.61
C LYS A 50 17.29 -11.18 -8.10
N ASP A 51 18.45 -11.58 -7.64
CA ASP A 51 18.81 -11.61 -6.23
C ASP A 51 20.19 -11.04 -5.99
N HIS A 52 20.42 -10.61 -4.76
CA HIS A 52 21.71 -10.17 -4.26
C HIS A 52 21.88 -10.65 -2.80
N THR A 53 23.00 -11.28 -2.53
CA THR A 53 23.32 -11.78 -1.18
C THR A 53 24.52 -11.04 -0.61
N VAL A 54 24.37 -10.58 0.63
CA VAL A 54 25.44 -9.95 1.40
C VAL A 54 25.66 -10.72 2.70
N THR A 55 26.92 -10.91 3.05
CA THR A 55 27.32 -11.50 4.32
C THR A 55 27.84 -10.42 5.25
N ILE A 56 27.23 -10.29 6.40
CA ILE A 56 27.59 -9.29 7.42
C ILE A 56 28.27 -10.03 8.57
N GLN A 57 29.57 -9.79 8.71
CA GLN A 57 30.31 -10.29 9.86
C GLN A 57 30.20 -9.27 10.99
N SER A 58 29.76 -9.72 12.16
CA SER A 58 29.72 -8.88 13.36
C SER A 58 31.14 -8.51 13.79
N SER A 59 31.56 -7.31 13.48
CA SER A 59 32.83 -6.75 13.97
C SER A 59 32.66 -6.20 15.38
N GLY A 60 32.82 -7.04 16.40
CA GLY A 60 32.78 -6.62 17.80
C GLY A 60 31.37 -6.59 18.40
N GLY A 61 31.07 -7.58 19.21
CA GLY A 61 29.82 -7.64 19.95
C GLY A 61 29.67 -6.44 20.90
N LEU A 62 28.41 -6.07 21.18
CA LEU A 62 28.08 -5.11 22.22
C LEU A 62 28.54 -5.66 23.60
N SER A 63 29.09 -4.81 24.44
CA SER A 63 29.33 -5.16 25.83
C SER A 63 28.00 -5.41 26.58
N LYS A 64 28.06 -6.18 27.67
CA LYS A 64 26.87 -6.39 28.50
C LYS A 64 26.22 -5.10 28.94
N ASP A 65 27.02 -4.10 29.35
CA ASP A 65 26.53 -2.80 29.79
C ASP A 65 25.83 -2.02 28.69
N GLU A 66 26.31 -2.14 27.43
CA GLU A 66 25.66 -1.52 26.28
C GLU A 66 24.32 -2.22 25.97
N ILE A 67 24.27 -3.56 26.05
CA ILE A 67 23.04 -4.33 25.86
C ILE A 67 22.00 -3.95 26.92
N ASP A 68 22.38 -3.90 28.19
CA ASP A 68 21.48 -3.55 29.29
C ASP A 68 20.96 -2.10 29.16
N LYS A 69 21.82 -1.18 28.70
CA LYS A 69 21.42 0.19 28.42
C LYS A 69 20.42 0.28 27.28
N MET A 70 20.66 -0.44 26.18
CA MET A 70 19.76 -0.48 25.02
C MET A 70 18.42 -1.11 25.36
N LEU A 71 18.40 -2.16 26.17
CA LEU A 71 17.16 -2.79 26.64
C LEU A 71 16.30 -1.83 27.47
N ARG A 72 16.92 -1.11 28.42
CA ARG A 72 16.21 -0.08 29.21
C ARG A 72 15.65 1.03 28.34
N GLN A 73 16.44 1.54 27.40
CA GLN A 73 16.01 2.56 26.47
C GLN A 73 14.85 2.07 25.57
N ALA A 74 14.93 0.84 25.07
CA ALA A 74 13.86 0.24 24.26
C ALA A 74 12.55 0.13 25.06
N GLU A 75 12.62 -0.21 26.34
CA GLU A 75 11.44 -0.30 27.21
C GLU A 75 10.85 1.07 27.56
N GLU A 76 11.71 2.07 27.82
CA GLU A 76 11.32 3.45 28.11
C GLU A 76 10.61 4.13 26.92
N PHE A 77 11.11 3.89 25.69
CA PHE A 77 10.57 4.53 24.48
C PHE A 77 9.51 3.69 23.76
N LYS A 78 9.22 2.49 24.21
CA LYS A 78 8.31 1.54 23.56
C LYS A 78 6.95 2.14 23.16
N GLU A 79 6.31 2.88 24.07
CA GLU A 79 5.01 3.49 23.78
C GLU A 79 5.12 4.60 22.72
N GLN A 80 6.16 5.41 22.79
CA GLN A 80 6.41 6.48 21.84
C GLN A 80 6.74 5.93 20.46
N ASP A 81 7.56 4.89 20.39
CA ASP A 81 7.94 4.23 19.15
C ASP A 81 6.74 3.54 18.49
N SER A 82 5.89 2.91 19.28
CA SER A 82 4.65 2.31 18.76
C SER A 82 3.75 3.36 18.09
N LYS A 83 3.59 4.53 18.71
CA LYS A 83 2.82 5.64 18.13
C LYS A 83 3.46 6.19 16.84
N ARG A 84 4.79 6.31 16.81
CA ARG A 84 5.53 6.74 15.62
C ARG A 84 5.38 5.74 14.48
N ARG A 85 5.47 4.46 14.78
CA ARG A 85 5.27 3.39 13.81
C ARG A 85 3.86 3.41 13.21
N GLU A 86 2.82 3.55 14.05
CA GLU A 86 1.44 3.68 13.59
C GLU A 86 1.28 4.81 12.56
N VAL A 87 1.89 5.96 12.81
CA VAL A 87 1.88 7.10 11.88
C VAL A 87 2.52 6.74 10.54
N ILE A 88 3.67 6.06 10.55
CA ILE A 88 4.36 5.65 9.33
C ILE A 88 3.55 4.61 8.56
N ASP A 89 3.00 3.62 9.24
CA ASP A 89 2.18 2.57 8.63
C ASP A 89 0.94 3.18 7.96
N LEU A 90 0.27 4.11 8.62
CA LEU A 90 -0.87 4.86 8.07
C LEU A 90 -0.47 5.72 6.86
N LYS A 91 0.68 6.37 6.91
CA LYS A 91 1.19 7.13 5.76
C LYS A 91 1.41 6.22 4.54
N ASN A 92 2.03 5.07 4.75
CA ASN A 92 2.27 4.08 3.70
C ASN A 92 0.96 3.51 3.15
N GLU A 93 -0.01 3.19 4.01
CA GLU A 93 -1.35 2.76 3.63
C GLU A 93 -2.06 3.83 2.81
N GLY A 94 -2.04 5.08 3.24
CA GLY A 94 -2.60 6.23 2.54
C GLY A 94 -2.03 6.40 1.14
N HIS A 95 -0.72 6.30 0.98
CA HIS A 95 -0.08 6.33 -0.34
C HIS A 95 -0.53 5.16 -1.23
N GLY A 96 -0.66 3.95 -0.68
CA GLY A 96 -1.15 2.78 -1.42
C GLY A 96 -2.59 2.97 -1.92
N VAL A 97 -3.47 3.49 -1.05
CA VAL A 97 -4.87 3.78 -1.40
C VAL A 97 -4.95 4.89 -2.43
N TYR A 98 -4.18 5.96 -2.27
CA TYR A 98 -4.11 7.07 -3.22
C TYR A 98 -3.74 6.59 -4.63
N GLU A 99 -2.62 5.89 -4.76
CA GLU A 99 -2.13 5.42 -6.07
C GLU A 99 -3.09 4.41 -6.73
N THR A 100 -3.67 3.52 -5.92
CA THR A 100 -4.63 2.54 -6.44
C THR A 100 -5.92 3.21 -6.92
N THR A 101 -6.47 4.13 -6.12
CA THR A 101 -7.72 4.84 -6.46
C THR A 101 -7.52 5.76 -7.66
N LYS A 102 -6.40 6.48 -7.73
CA LYS A 102 -6.04 7.34 -8.86
C LYS A 102 -5.99 6.55 -10.16
N ARG A 103 -5.31 5.41 -10.17
CA ARG A 103 -5.23 4.53 -11.35
C ARG A 103 -6.60 4.01 -11.76
N GLN A 104 -7.43 3.59 -10.80
CA GLN A 104 -8.80 3.15 -11.08
C GLN A 104 -9.65 4.28 -11.67
N LEU A 105 -9.53 5.50 -11.14
CA LEU A 105 -10.23 6.64 -11.67
C LEU A 105 -9.81 6.94 -13.12
N GLU A 106 -8.52 6.92 -13.43
CA GLU A 106 -8.01 7.13 -14.79
C GLU A 106 -8.51 6.05 -15.76
N GLU A 107 -8.52 4.79 -15.34
CA GLU A 107 -8.97 3.67 -16.18
C GLU A 107 -10.49 3.70 -16.46
N PHE A 108 -11.28 4.08 -15.48
CA PHE A 108 -12.75 4.00 -15.58
C PHE A 108 -13.44 5.36 -15.74
N ARG A 109 -12.71 6.47 -15.86
CA ARG A 109 -13.26 7.82 -15.92
C ARG A 109 -14.32 8.00 -16.99
N SER A 110 -14.16 7.39 -18.15
CA SER A 110 -15.12 7.46 -19.26
C SER A 110 -16.38 6.60 -19.06
N LYS A 111 -16.38 5.72 -18.05
CA LYS A 111 -17.43 4.73 -17.78
C LYS A 111 -18.26 5.05 -16.53
N ILE A 112 -17.88 6.08 -15.79
CA ILE A 112 -18.56 6.51 -14.56
C ILE A 112 -19.18 7.90 -14.73
N PRO A 113 -20.26 8.22 -13.98
CA PRO A 113 -20.86 9.55 -13.97
C PRO A 113 -19.87 10.62 -13.49
N SER A 114 -20.03 11.86 -13.99
CA SER A 114 -19.11 12.97 -13.67
C SER A 114 -19.11 13.33 -12.18
N ASP A 115 -20.27 13.26 -11.52
CA ASP A 115 -20.43 13.53 -10.09
C ASP A 115 -19.64 12.52 -9.23
N VAL A 116 -19.66 11.25 -9.63
CA VAL A 116 -18.85 10.20 -8.97
C VAL A 116 -17.35 10.44 -9.18
N ALA A 117 -16.95 10.83 -10.40
CA ALA A 117 -15.55 11.13 -10.69
C ALA A 117 -15.05 12.34 -9.86
N GLU A 118 -15.85 13.42 -9.77
CA GLU A 118 -15.52 14.60 -8.98
C GLU A 118 -15.42 14.30 -7.48
N GLU A 119 -16.30 13.46 -6.95
CA GLU A 119 -16.23 13.03 -5.56
C GLU A 119 -14.94 12.25 -5.26
N ILE A 120 -14.53 11.36 -6.18
CA ILE A 120 -13.28 10.60 -6.04
C ILE A 120 -12.07 11.52 -6.13
N GLU A 121 -12.05 12.47 -7.07
CA GLU A 121 -10.98 13.47 -7.20
C GLU A 121 -10.85 14.31 -5.93
N LYS A 122 -11.96 14.70 -5.33
CA LYS A 122 -11.96 15.45 -4.07
C LYS A 122 -11.38 14.59 -2.93
N SER A 123 -11.80 13.35 -2.80
CA SER A 123 -11.28 12.46 -1.75
C SER A 123 -9.80 12.14 -1.93
N LEU A 124 -9.32 12.00 -3.17
CA LEU A 124 -7.90 11.85 -3.50
C LEU A 124 -7.09 13.09 -3.10
N LYS A 125 -7.61 14.29 -3.39
CA LYS A 125 -6.95 15.54 -3.03
C LYS A 125 -6.83 15.68 -1.51
N GLU A 126 -7.91 15.44 -0.77
CA GLU A 126 -7.92 15.47 0.70
C GLU A 126 -6.91 14.48 1.31
N LEU A 127 -6.88 13.26 0.79
CA LEU A 127 -5.94 12.25 1.24
C LEU A 127 -4.49 12.65 0.93
N ASN A 128 -4.21 13.13 -0.29
CA ASN A 128 -2.87 13.54 -0.69
C ASN A 128 -2.34 14.70 0.15
N GLU A 129 -3.17 15.71 0.42
CA GLU A 129 -2.79 16.85 1.26
C GLU A 129 -2.40 16.43 2.70
N LEU A 130 -3.03 15.37 3.22
CA LEU A 130 -2.70 14.84 4.53
C LEU A 130 -1.40 14.00 4.52
N ILE A 131 -1.25 13.07 3.56
CA ILE A 131 -0.09 12.16 3.55
C ILE A 131 1.21 12.84 3.12
N GLU A 132 1.16 13.98 2.40
CA GLU A 132 2.36 14.75 2.04
C GLU A 132 2.91 15.59 3.21
N LYS A 133 2.11 15.81 4.25
CA LYS A 133 2.56 16.51 5.45
C LYS A 133 3.50 15.65 6.30
N GLU A 134 4.25 16.31 7.16
CA GLU A 134 4.90 15.64 8.28
C GLU A 134 3.82 15.26 9.32
N LEU A 135 3.51 13.97 9.40
CA LEU A 135 2.46 13.45 10.25
C LEU A 135 2.95 13.30 11.69
N THR A 136 2.08 13.65 12.63
CA THR A 136 2.25 13.45 14.06
C THR A 136 1.24 12.42 14.61
N PRO A 137 1.43 11.88 15.82
CA PRO A 137 0.44 11.00 16.43
C PRO A 137 -0.97 11.61 16.56
N ASN A 138 -1.09 12.94 16.57
CA ASN A 138 -2.39 13.61 16.62
C ASN A 138 -3.15 13.57 15.29
N ASP A 139 -2.47 13.31 14.19
CA ASP A 139 -3.07 13.27 12.85
C ASP A 139 -3.65 11.88 12.50
N VAL A 140 -3.44 10.88 13.34
CA VAL A 140 -3.83 9.47 13.10
C VAL A 140 -5.30 9.34 12.73
N GLU A 141 -6.20 9.95 13.50
CA GLU A 141 -7.64 9.86 13.25
C GLU A 141 -8.04 10.56 11.95
N SER A 142 -7.44 11.70 11.64
CA SER A 142 -7.71 12.44 10.41
C SER A 142 -7.26 11.68 9.17
N VAL A 143 -6.10 11.04 9.24
CA VAL A 143 -5.56 10.23 8.14
C VAL A 143 -6.40 8.97 7.94
N LYS A 144 -6.78 8.27 9.02
CA LYS A 144 -7.70 7.11 8.95
C LYS A 144 -9.04 7.48 8.28
N ALA A 145 -9.64 8.58 8.70
CA ALA A 145 -10.89 9.06 8.11
C ALA A 145 -10.76 9.38 6.62
N ALA A 146 -9.66 10.01 6.19
CA ALA A 146 -9.40 10.31 4.79
C ALA A 146 -9.15 9.04 3.95
N ILE A 147 -8.43 8.07 4.49
CA ILE A 147 -8.24 6.75 3.84
C ILE A 147 -9.58 6.05 3.64
N ASP A 148 -10.41 6.00 4.67
CA ASP A 148 -11.74 5.37 4.61
C ASP A 148 -12.67 6.12 3.64
N HIS A 149 -12.62 7.44 3.62
CA HIS A 149 -13.38 8.26 2.66
C HIS A 149 -12.96 7.94 1.23
N CYS A 150 -11.66 7.91 0.96
CA CYS A 150 -11.13 7.58 -0.36
C CYS A 150 -11.52 6.17 -0.81
N ARG A 151 -11.46 5.16 0.08
CA ARG A 151 -11.91 3.79 -0.20
C ARG A 151 -13.40 3.72 -0.53
N LYS A 152 -14.24 4.40 0.25
CA LYS A 152 -15.69 4.44 0.01
C LYS A 152 -16.03 5.09 -1.32
N SER A 153 -15.35 6.18 -1.66
CA SER A 153 -15.54 6.85 -2.95
C SER A 153 -15.09 5.94 -4.11
N ALA A 154 -13.97 5.23 -3.98
CA ALA A 154 -13.50 4.28 -4.97
C ALA A 154 -14.47 3.10 -5.21
N MET A 155 -15.16 2.62 -4.17
CA MET A 155 -16.18 1.57 -4.32
C MET A 155 -17.34 1.98 -5.24
N LYS A 156 -17.63 3.28 -5.37
CA LYS A 156 -18.68 3.79 -6.27
C LYS A 156 -18.36 3.55 -7.74
N ILE A 157 -17.09 3.38 -8.11
CA ILE A 157 -16.69 2.99 -9.48
C ILE A 157 -17.36 1.66 -9.84
N GLY A 158 -17.19 0.64 -8.99
CA GLY A 158 -17.78 -0.68 -9.21
C GLY A 158 -19.32 -0.67 -9.21
N GLN A 159 -19.92 0.12 -8.32
CA GLN A 159 -21.38 0.26 -8.26
C GLN A 159 -21.95 0.92 -9.52
N SER A 160 -21.31 1.97 -10.03
CA SER A 160 -21.73 2.66 -11.25
C SER A 160 -21.60 1.76 -12.48
N MET A 161 -20.56 0.94 -12.54
CA MET A 161 -20.36 -0.04 -13.63
C MET A 161 -21.44 -1.15 -13.63
N ASN A 162 -21.83 -1.64 -12.46
CA ASN A 162 -22.88 -2.66 -12.35
C ASN A 162 -24.25 -2.11 -12.75
N GLN A 163 -24.56 -0.84 -12.44
CA GLN A 163 -25.81 -0.19 -12.85
C GLN A 163 -25.85 0.03 -14.37
N SER A 164 -24.74 0.39 -14.98
CA SER A 164 -24.65 0.58 -16.45
C SER A 164 -24.80 -0.75 -17.21
N GLY A 165 -24.31 -1.87 -16.64
CA GLY A 165 -24.45 -3.21 -17.22
C GLY A 165 -25.86 -3.80 -17.13
N ALA A 166 -26.60 -3.46 -16.08
CA ALA A 166 -27.97 -3.94 -15.89
C ALA A 166 -29.01 -3.26 -16.81
N SER A 167 -28.73 -2.02 -17.26
CA SER A 167 -29.62 -1.30 -18.18
C SER A 167 -29.48 -1.70 -19.65
N SER A 168 -28.39 -2.37 -20.04
CA SER A 168 -28.17 -2.88 -21.41
C SER A 168 -28.76 -4.27 -21.66
N SER A 169 -29.07 -5.06 -20.62
CA SER A 169 -29.64 -6.40 -20.78
C SER A 169 -31.17 -6.46 -20.77
N SER A 170 -31.87 -5.33 -20.49
CA SER A 170 -33.33 -5.29 -20.46
C SER A 170 -33.99 -4.75 -21.73
N SER A 171 -33.22 -4.39 -22.78
CA SER A 171 -33.76 -3.85 -24.05
C SER A 171 -33.77 -4.84 -25.22
N GLU A 172 -33.24 -6.07 -25.07
CA GLU A 172 -33.20 -7.06 -26.15
C GLU A 172 -34.23 -8.21 -26.06
N SER A 173 -35.15 -8.18 -25.08
CA SER A 173 -36.15 -9.27 -24.95
C SER A 173 -37.60 -8.86 -25.20
N LYS A 174 -37.87 -7.80 -26.02
CA LYS A 174 -39.24 -7.40 -26.37
C LYS A 174 -39.44 -7.14 -27.86
N THR A 175 -39.01 -8.00 -28.76
CA THR A 175 -39.34 -7.83 -30.20
C THR A 175 -39.43 -9.15 -30.96
N GLU A 176 -39.78 -10.24 -30.33
CA GLU A 176 -40.09 -11.52 -31.06
C GLU A 176 -41.23 -12.29 -30.41
N GLU A 177 -42.41 -11.68 -30.30
CA GLU A 177 -43.67 -12.41 -30.09
C GLU A 177 -44.84 -11.58 -30.65
N ASN A 178 -44.92 -11.51 -31.97
CA ASN A 178 -46.20 -11.19 -32.63
C ASN A 178 -46.14 -11.35 -34.15
N LYS A 179 -46.00 -12.61 -34.63
CA LYS A 179 -46.34 -12.91 -36.04
C LYS A 179 -46.49 -14.44 -36.22
N GLU A 180 -47.58 -14.96 -35.74
CA GLU A 180 -48.13 -16.23 -36.28
C GLU A 180 -49.52 -16.44 -35.67
N GLU A 181 -50.51 -15.77 -36.25
CA GLU A 181 -51.91 -16.20 -36.28
C GLU A 181 -52.63 -15.37 -37.32
N LYS A 182 -52.64 -15.86 -38.55
CA LYS A 182 -53.71 -15.76 -39.52
C LYS A 182 -53.30 -16.35 -40.87
N LYS A 183 -53.66 -17.64 -41.08
CA LYS A 183 -54.20 -18.13 -42.36
C LYS A 183 -54.66 -19.57 -42.20
N ASP A 184 -55.97 -19.67 -42.34
CA ASP A 184 -56.82 -20.79 -42.78
C ASP A 184 -56.84 -22.06 -41.95
#